data_c0c6912431bcc063a94089bb93517fbc
#
_entry.id   c0c6912431bcc063a94089bb93517fbc
#
_cell.length_a   1.000
_cell.length_b   1.000
_cell.length_c   1.000
_cell.angle_alpha   90.00
_cell.angle_beta   90.00
_cell.angle_gamma   90.00
#
_symmetry.space_group_name_H-M   'P 1'
#
loop_
_entity.id
_entity.type
_entity.pdbx_description
1 polymer ?
#
loop_
_entity_poly.entity_id
_entity_poly.type
_entity_poly.pdbx_seq_one_letter_code
_entity_poly.pdbx_strand_id
1 'polypeptide(L)'
;MAKNRRNDWQGVTGSATAVPALAFVLGAVLVSPGPAAAAIAGRDAAHCIAGESAAQVRVAGFKQPSGTVQVTLYSSDGWLKKGKYLRKVRVPVSQPGSIDICVAVPGPGRYGVAVHHDLNGNGNRDRADGGGYSRNPPVSLTSLRPRFVLSSFEVAASPRLVPVELLYLHGLRIGPERSSVKG
;
A
#
# COMPACT_ATOMS: atom_id res chain seq x y z
N MET A 1 4.38 38.81 -95.25
CA MET A 1 3.38 37.88 -95.82
C MET A 1 2.92 36.94 -94.72
N ALA A 2 1.59 36.99 -94.52
CA ALA A 2 0.71 35.93 -94.03
C ALA A 2 1.04 35.26 -92.71
N LYS A 3 0.10 34.88 -91.87
CA LYS A 3 -1.39 34.79 -91.92
C LYS A 3 -1.83 34.53 -90.44
N ASN A 4 -2.83 35.29 -90.13
CA ASN A 4 -3.58 35.18 -88.91
C ASN A 4 -4.25 33.81 -88.79
N ARG A 5 -4.24 33.12 -87.63
CA ARG A 5 -5.25 32.17 -87.22
C ARG A 5 -5.62 32.36 -85.79
N ARG A 6 -6.80 32.89 -85.62
CA ARG A 6 -7.59 32.80 -84.37
C ARG A 6 -8.01 31.35 -84.20
N ASN A 7 -7.85 30.83 -83.03
CA ASN A 7 -8.57 29.64 -82.56
C ASN A 7 -9.29 29.96 -81.27
N ASP A 8 -10.58 30.05 -81.44
CA ASP A 8 -11.59 30.10 -80.44
C ASP A 8 -11.56 28.76 -79.68
N TRP A 9 -11.39 28.81 -78.35
CA TRP A 9 -11.73 27.70 -77.48
C TRP A 9 -12.89 28.11 -76.57
N GLN A 10 -14.05 27.54 -76.91
CA GLN A 10 -15.29 27.62 -76.21
C GLN A 10 -15.20 26.78 -74.93
N GLY A 11 -15.81 27.28 -73.88
CA GLY A 11 -15.84 26.82 -72.55
C GLY A 11 -16.20 25.34 -72.34
N VAL A 12 -15.55 24.80 -71.33
CA VAL A 12 -15.96 23.59 -70.64
C VAL A 12 -16.30 23.98 -69.22
N THR A 13 -17.58 24.05 -68.94
CA THR A 13 -18.13 24.17 -67.59
C THR A 13 -17.90 22.87 -66.85
N GLY A 14 -16.81 22.79 -66.06
CA GLY A 14 -16.58 21.67 -65.14
C GLY A 14 -17.36 21.86 -63.86
N SER A 15 -18.35 21.04 -63.64
CA SER A 15 -19.07 20.95 -62.37
C SER A 15 -18.12 20.56 -61.25
N ALA A 16 -17.86 21.46 -60.29
CA ALA A 16 -17.13 21.16 -59.10
C ALA A 16 -17.99 20.30 -58.11
N THR A 17 -17.70 19.03 -58.08
CA THR A 17 -18.25 18.13 -57.04
C THR A 17 -17.53 18.43 -55.71
N ALA A 18 -18.29 19.00 -54.80
CA ALA A 18 -17.81 19.25 -53.42
C ALA A 18 -17.65 17.90 -52.70
N VAL A 19 -16.43 17.57 -52.35
CA VAL A 19 -16.11 16.43 -51.46
C VAL A 19 -16.31 16.88 -50.01
N PRO A 20 -17.18 16.24 -49.21
CA PRO A 20 -17.35 16.60 -47.82
C PRO A 20 -16.07 16.20 -47.07
N ALA A 21 -15.45 17.15 -46.42
CA ALA A 21 -14.36 16.92 -45.48
C ALA A 21 -14.90 16.19 -44.26
N LEU A 22 -14.57 14.91 -44.11
CA LEU A 22 -14.82 14.16 -42.87
C LEU A 22 -13.88 14.73 -41.78
N ALA A 23 -14.42 15.52 -40.87
CA ALA A 23 -13.73 15.95 -39.68
C ALA A 23 -13.57 14.75 -38.72
N PHE A 24 -12.36 14.19 -38.66
CA PHE A 24 -11.98 13.23 -37.60
C PHE A 24 -11.88 13.99 -36.28
N VAL A 25 -12.91 13.85 -35.44
CA VAL A 25 -12.83 14.28 -34.05
C VAL A 25 -11.98 13.26 -33.30
N LEU A 26 -10.70 13.56 -33.07
CA LEU A 26 -9.87 12.81 -32.14
C LEU A 26 -10.42 13.05 -30.73
N GLY A 27 -11.21 12.11 -30.23
CA GLY A 27 -11.61 12.07 -28.83
C GLY A 27 -10.39 11.77 -27.97
N ALA A 28 -9.88 12.75 -27.25
CA ALA A 28 -8.87 12.56 -26.23
C ALA A 28 -9.49 11.74 -25.08
N VAL A 29 -9.15 10.45 -25.01
CA VAL A 29 -9.49 9.60 -23.85
C VAL A 29 -8.65 10.09 -22.68
N LEU A 30 -9.28 10.82 -21.75
CA LEU A 30 -8.68 11.16 -20.45
C LEU A 30 -8.59 9.89 -19.64
N VAL A 31 -7.42 9.24 -19.67
CA VAL A 31 -7.09 8.14 -18.76
C VAL A 31 -6.88 8.76 -17.39
N SER A 32 -7.88 8.66 -16.52
CA SER A 32 -7.72 9.02 -15.11
C SER A 32 -6.69 8.10 -14.47
N PRO A 33 -5.63 8.62 -13.81
CA PRO A 33 -4.72 7.78 -13.07
C PRO A 33 -5.51 7.06 -11.97
N GLY A 34 -5.57 5.74 -12.04
CA GLY A 34 -6.13 4.91 -10.98
C GLY A 34 -5.37 5.13 -9.66
N PRO A 35 -5.94 4.79 -8.50
CA PRO A 35 -5.25 4.91 -7.22
C PRO A 35 -3.91 4.18 -7.31
N ALA A 36 -2.81 4.90 -7.12
CA ALA A 36 -1.48 4.31 -7.08
C ALA A 36 -1.47 3.24 -5.98
N ALA A 37 -1.15 2.00 -6.34
CA ALA A 37 -0.96 0.94 -5.37
C ALA A 37 0.09 1.41 -4.35
N ALA A 38 -0.22 1.32 -3.05
CA ALA A 38 0.72 1.72 -2.02
C ALA A 38 2.03 0.94 -2.19
N ALA A 39 3.15 1.65 -2.22
CA ALA A 39 4.46 1.02 -2.38
C ALA A 39 4.73 0.09 -1.19
N ILE A 40 5.14 -1.14 -1.48
CA ILE A 40 5.50 -2.11 -0.45
C ILE A 40 6.87 -1.74 0.11
N ALA A 41 6.93 -1.49 1.42
CA ALA A 41 8.13 -1.05 2.11
C ALA A 41 8.90 -2.21 2.76
N GLY A 42 10.15 -1.92 3.13
CA GLY A 42 11.01 -2.80 3.90
C GLY A 42 11.97 -3.63 3.04
N ARG A 43 12.97 -4.18 3.70
CA ARG A 43 14.05 -4.95 3.06
C ARG A 43 13.59 -6.25 2.37
N ASP A 44 12.41 -6.72 2.71
CA ASP A 44 11.82 -7.94 2.15
C ASP A 44 10.81 -7.63 1.04
N ALA A 45 10.67 -6.38 0.58
CA ALA A 45 9.68 -5.95 -0.40
C ALA A 45 9.67 -6.80 -1.69
N ALA A 46 10.86 -7.23 -2.13
CA ALA A 46 11.03 -8.06 -3.32
C ALA A 46 10.25 -9.39 -3.24
N HIS A 47 10.15 -10.03 -2.08
CA HIS A 47 9.40 -11.28 -1.90
C HIS A 47 7.90 -11.10 -2.17
N CYS A 48 7.31 -10.01 -1.65
CA CYS A 48 5.90 -9.72 -1.91
C CYS A 48 5.65 -9.35 -3.37
N ILE A 49 6.56 -8.59 -4.00
CA ILE A 49 6.45 -8.18 -5.41
C ILE A 49 6.59 -9.39 -6.34
N ALA A 50 7.50 -10.32 -6.02
CA ALA A 50 7.70 -11.55 -6.78
C ALA A 50 6.60 -12.60 -6.56
N GLY A 51 5.65 -12.36 -5.64
CA GLY A 51 4.57 -13.31 -5.36
C GLY A 51 5.00 -14.50 -4.52
N GLU A 52 6.13 -14.43 -3.82
CA GLU A 52 6.66 -15.51 -2.98
C GLU A 52 5.94 -15.57 -1.62
N SER A 53 6.15 -16.67 -0.87
CA SER A 53 5.61 -16.83 0.48
C SER A 53 6.08 -15.70 1.40
N ALA A 54 5.17 -14.79 1.76
CA ALA A 54 5.44 -13.64 2.61
C ALA A 54 4.19 -13.16 3.34
N ALA A 55 4.37 -12.40 4.42
CA ALA A 55 3.33 -11.62 5.05
C ALA A 55 3.44 -10.17 4.55
N GLN A 56 2.47 -9.69 3.79
CA GLN A 56 2.31 -8.27 3.46
C GLN A 56 1.48 -7.63 4.57
N VAL A 57 2.16 -6.98 5.51
CA VAL A 57 1.53 -6.40 6.69
C VAL A 57 1.12 -4.97 6.39
N ARG A 58 -0.19 -4.72 6.34
CA ARG A 58 -0.76 -3.36 6.21
C ARG A 58 -0.95 -2.77 7.60
N VAL A 59 -0.09 -1.85 7.96
CA VAL A 59 -0.14 -1.15 9.24
C VAL A 59 -0.88 0.16 9.07
N ALA A 60 -1.91 0.38 9.88
CA ALA A 60 -2.74 1.59 9.87
C ALA A 60 -2.90 2.14 11.29
N GLY A 61 -3.53 3.33 11.40
CA GLY A 61 -3.83 3.94 12.70
C GLY A 61 -2.61 4.64 13.33
N PHE A 62 -1.68 5.15 12.52
CA PHE A 62 -0.55 5.92 13.03
C PHE A 62 -1.01 7.20 13.71
N LYS A 63 -0.54 7.44 14.93
CA LYS A 63 -0.81 8.67 15.69
C LYS A 63 -0.21 9.90 15.03
N GLN A 64 1.00 9.74 14.50
CA GLN A 64 1.73 10.78 13.75
C GLN A 64 2.60 10.10 12.68
N PRO A 65 2.87 10.79 11.54
CA PRO A 65 3.80 10.31 10.53
C PRO A 65 5.26 10.57 10.95
N SER A 66 5.71 9.96 12.03
CA SER A 66 7.06 10.14 12.58
C SER A 66 7.59 8.84 13.18
N GLY A 67 8.89 8.81 13.47
CA GLY A 67 9.56 7.67 14.08
C GLY A 67 9.72 6.48 13.13
N THR A 68 9.63 5.28 13.69
CA THR A 68 9.77 4.04 12.94
C THR A 68 8.69 3.03 13.31
N VAL A 69 8.27 2.23 12.34
CA VAL A 69 7.41 1.07 12.58
C VAL A 69 8.21 -0.21 12.39
N GLN A 70 8.12 -1.11 13.35
CA GLN A 70 8.77 -2.41 13.34
C GLN A 70 7.75 -3.51 13.33
N VAL A 71 7.82 -4.37 12.30
CA VAL A 71 7.03 -5.59 12.17
C VAL A 71 7.89 -6.78 12.58
N THR A 72 7.39 -7.60 13.49
CA THR A 72 8.10 -8.78 14.00
C THR A 72 7.27 -10.03 13.77
N LEU A 73 7.80 -10.98 13.01
CA LEU A 73 7.19 -12.26 12.68
C LEU A 73 7.60 -13.34 13.69
N TYR A 74 6.63 -14.16 14.07
CA TYR A 74 6.82 -15.27 15.02
C TYR A 74 6.15 -16.56 14.54
N SER A 75 6.73 -17.70 14.94
CA SER A 75 6.03 -18.97 15.05
C SER A 75 5.25 -19.08 16.38
N SER A 76 4.47 -20.13 16.54
CA SER A 76 3.75 -20.42 17.81
C SER A 76 4.69 -20.49 19.01
N ASP A 77 5.80 -21.20 18.87
CA ASP A 77 6.75 -21.45 19.97
C ASP A 77 7.52 -20.20 20.40
N GLY A 78 7.75 -19.30 19.45
CA GLY A 78 8.44 -18.04 19.66
C GLY A 78 7.52 -16.86 20.03
N TRP A 79 6.20 -17.04 20.04
CA TRP A 79 5.24 -15.95 20.17
C TRP A 79 5.52 -15.03 21.36
N LEU A 80 5.82 -13.76 21.03
CA LEU A 80 6.14 -12.67 21.94
C LEU A 80 7.28 -12.95 22.95
N LYS A 81 8.07 -14.00 22.75
CA LYS A 81 9.25 -14.31 23.55
C LYS A 81 10.46 -13.51 23.08
N LYS A 82 11.22 -12.93 23.99
CA LYS A 82 12.44 -12.15 23.69
C LYS A 82 13.44 -13.03 22.91
N GLY A 83 13.90 -12.53 21.76
CA GLY A 83 14.89 -13.21 20.93
C GLY A 83 14.39 -14.41 20.13
N LYS A 84 13.11 -14.82 20.25
CA LYS A 84 12.54 -15.98 19.56
C LYS A 84 11.69 -15.60 18.34
N TYR A 85 11.99 -14.50 17.68
CA TYR A 85 11.34 -14.10 16.44
C TYR A 85 11.99 -14.77 15.23
N LEU A 86 11.20 -14.97 14.16
CA LEU A 86 11.68 -15.49 12.87
C LEU A 86 12.27 -14.37 12.00
N ARG A 87 11.59 -13.23 11.95
CA ARG A 87 11.99 -12.10 11.12
C ARG A 87 11.58 -10.78 11.77
N LYS A 88 12.33 -9.72 11.47
CA LYS A 88 12.04 -8.37 11.94
C LYS A 88 12.35 -7.39 10.81
N VAL A 89 11.38 -6.57 10.45
CA VAL A 89 11.52 -5.50 9.44
C VAL A 89 11.17 -4.18 10.10
N ARG A 90 12.00 -3.15 9.90
CA ARG A 90 11.79 -1.80 10.41
C ARG A 90 11.82 -0.83 9.23
N VAL A 91 10.88 0.11 9.20
CA VAL A 91 10.81 1.16 8.20
C VAL A 91 10.48 2.51 8.87
N PRO A 92 10.95 3.64 8.32
CA PRO A 92 10.56 4.95 8.80
C PRO A 92 9.08 5.22 8.50
N VAL A 93 8.43 6.00 9.36
CA VAL A 93 7.06 6.50 9.17
C VAL A 93 7.15 7.97 8.79
N SER A 94 6.98 8.29 7.50
CA SER A 94 7.14 9.65 6.97
C SER A 94 5.87 10.21 6.32
N GLN A 95 4.84 9.40 6.15
CA GLN A 95 3.59 9.77 5.50
C GLN A 95 2.39 9.39 6.37
N PRO A 96 1.30 10.16 6.35
CA PRO A 96 0.04 9.77 6.97
C PRO A 96 -0.61 8.60 6.21
N GLY A 97 -1.52 7.90 6.87
CA GLY A 97 -2.27 6.79 6.27
C GLY A 97 -1.77 5.42 6.69
N SER A 98 -1.71 4.47 5.77
CA SER A 98 -1.23 3.11 6.03
C SER A 98 0.08 2.83 5.30
N ILE A 99 0.87 1.91 5.84
CA ILE A 99 2.12 1.45 5.24
C ILE A 99 2.02 -0.06 5.03
N ASP A 100 2.28 -0.53 3.81
CA ASP A 100 2.41 -1.94 3.48
C ASP A 100 3.87 -2.38 3.66
N ILE A 101 4.11 -3.30 4.57
CA ILE A 101 5.44 -3.80 4.89
C ILE A 101 5.51 -5.29 4.58
N CYS A 102 6.45 -5.67 3.70
CA CYS A 102 6.69 -7.08 3.42
C CYS A 102 7.60 -7.71 4.46
N VAL A 103 7.23 -8.90 4.92
CA VAL A 103 8.03 -9.74 5.81
C VAL A 103 8.10 -11.14 5.22
N ALA A 104 9.28 -11.54 4.75
CA ALA A 104 9.50 -12.88 4.23
C ALA A 104 9.27 -13.93 5.32
N VAL A 105 8.63 -15.03 4.96
CA VAL A 105 8.42 -16.19 5.86
C VAL A 105 9.32 -17.35 5.43
N PRO A 106 9.68 -18.29 6.32
CA PRO A 106 10.50 -19.44 5.97
C PRO A 106 9.87 -20.38 4.94
N GLY A 107 8.55 -20.36 4.81
CA GLY A 107 7.75 -21.16 3.89
C GLY A 107 6.27 -21.09 4.24
N PRO A 108 5.40 -21.84 3.55
CA PRO A 108 4.00 -21.96 3.89
C PRO A 108 3.81 -22.43 5.34
N GLY A 109 2.86 -21.84 6.08
CA GLY A 109 2.66 -22.19 7.48
C GLY A 109 1.85 -21.15 8.26
N ARG A 110 1.77 -21.36 9.57
CA ARG A 110 1.03 -20.51 10.50
C ARG A 110 1.95 -19.59 11.27
N TYR A 111 1.69 -18.30 11.19
CA TYR A 111 2.52 -17.24 11.77
C TYR A 111 1.68 -16.23 12.54
N GLY A 112 2.33 -15.46 13.39
CA GLY A 112 1.75 -14.29 14.03
C GLY A 112 2.67 -13.10 13.89
N VAL A 113 2.10 -11.90 13.81
CA VAL A 113 2.84 -10.64 13.70
C VAL A 113 2.53 -9.75 14.90
N ALA A 114 3.59 -9.17 15.46
CA ALA A 114 3.51 -8.05 16.39
C ALA A 114 4.13 -6.81 15.74
N VAL A 115 3.45 -5.68 15.88
CA VAL A 115 3.88 -4.38 15.35
C VAL A 115 4.20 -3.44 16.52
N HIS A 116 5.24 -2.66 16.37
CA HIS A 116 5.63 -1.60 17.29
C HIS A 116 5.87 -0.32 16.51
N HIS A 117 5.14 0.74 16.82
CA HIS A 117 5.39 2.08 16.32
C HIS A 117 6.19 2.85 17.39
N ASP A 118 7.46 2.96 17.17
CA ASP A 118 8.42 3.73 17.97
C ASP A 118 8.33 5.19 17.50
N LEU A 119 7.51 5.96 18.21
CA LEU A 119 7.09 7.30 17.79
C LEU A 119 8.22 8.32 17.79
N ASN A 120 9.14 8.21 18.75
CA ASN A 120 10.29 9.11 18.90
C ASN A 120 11.59 8.54 18.29
N GLY A 121 11.56 7.29 17.78
CA GLY A 121 12.70 6.65 17.12
C GLY A 121 13.84 6.24 18.07
N ASN A 122 13.60 6.17 19.38
CA ASN A 122 14.64 5.88 20.38
C ASN A 122 15.00 4.38 20.52
N GLY A 123 14.25 3.49 19.84
CA GLY A 123 14.45 2.04 19.86
C GLY A 123 13.92 1.33 21.10
N ASN A 124 13.41 2.05 22.07
CA ASN A 124 12.80 1.52 23.29
C ASN A 124 11.28 1.50 23.18
N ARG A 125 10.62 0.80 24.10
CA ARG A 125 9.18 0.86 24.24
C ARG A 125 8.81 1.83 25.35
N ASP A 126 8.05 2.85 25.03
CA ASP A 126 7.57 3.82 26.01
C ASP A 126 6.03 4.03 25.91
N ARG A 127 5.52 4.94 26.76
CA ARG A 127 4.07 5.16 26.85
C ARG A 127 3.48 5.88 25.63
N ALA A 128 4.31 6.59 24.88
CA ALA A 128 3.86 7.32 23.69
C ALA A 128 3.72 6.40 22.48
N ASP A 129 4.40 5.26 22.52
CA ASP A 129 4.47 4.31 21.41
C ASP A 129 3.16 3.59 21.16
N GLY A 130 2.99 3.17 19.91
CA GLY A 130 1.90 2.35 19.48
C GLY A 130 2.28 0.88 19.34
N GLY A 131 1.29 0.01 19.40
CA GLY A 131 1.47 -1.41 19.14
C GLY A 131 0.25 -2.06 18.56
N GLY A 132 0.45 -3.18 17.87
CA GLY A 132 -0.64 -3.93 17.26
C GLY A 132 -0.24 -5.38 17.01
N TYR A 133 -1.24 -6.19 16.68
CA TYR A 133 -1.04 -7.61 16.38
C TYR A 133 -1.87 -8.00 15.17
N SER A 134 -1.40 -8.97 14.42
CA SER A 134 -2.19 -9.57 13.35
C SER A 134 -3.55 -10.03 13.86
N ARG A 135 -4.58 -9.86 13.01
CA ARG A 135 -5.99 -10.11 13.32
C ARG A 135 -6.62 -9.20 14.39
N ASN A 136 -5.90 -8.17 14.83
CA ASN A 136 -6.40 -7.15 15.77
C ASN A 136 -7.16 -7.73 16.99
N PRO A 137 -6.55 -8.68 17.75
CA PRO A 137 -7.20 -9.24 18.92
C PRO A 137 -7.43 -8.15 19.96
N PRO A 138 -8.45 -8.27 20.83
CA PRO A 138 -8.67 -7.32 21.89
C PRO A 138 -7.48 -7.33 22.87
N VAL A 139 -7.00 -6.13 23.23
CA VAL A 139 -5.96 -5.91 24.22
C VAL A 139 -6.39 -4.88 25.24
N SER A 140 -5.89 -5.02 26.48
CA SER A 140 -6.16 -4.11 27.59
C SER A 140 -4.93 -3.95 28.45
N LEU A 141 -4.93 -3.04 29.41
CA LEU A 141 -3.81 -2.86 30.34
C LEU A 141 -3.47 -4.13 31.13
N THR A 142 -4.45 -4.96 31.41
CA THR A 142 -4.29 -6.23 32.10
C THR A 142 -4.00 -7.42 31.19
N SER A 143 -4.16 -7.23 29.85
CA SER A 143 -3.96 -8.26 28.83
C SER A 143 -3.30 -7.69 27.58
N LEU A 144 -2.01 -7.31 27.72
CA LEU A 144 -1.21 -6.72 26.66
C LEU A 144 -0.65 -7.76 25.67
N ARG A 145 -0.68 -9.03 26.04
CA ARG A 145 -0.09 -10.11 25.24
C ARG A 145 -1.18 -11.11 24.84
N PRO A 146 -1.77 -10.94 23.65
CA PRO A 146 -2.79 -11.87 23.19
C PRO A 146 -2.20 -13.26 22.97
N ARG A 147 -3.03 -14.28 23.07
CA ARG A 147 -2.66 -15.66 22.76
C ARG A 147 -2.35 -15.79 21.27
N PHE A 148 -1.39 -16.65 20.91
CA PHE A 148 -1.01 -16.89 19.52
C PHE A 148 -2.20 -17.21 18.60
N VAL A 149 -3.10 -18.08 19.06
CA VAL A 149 -4.28 -18.50 18.29
C VAL A 149 -5.18 -17.33 17.86
N LEU A 150 -5.23 -16.25 18.65
CA LEU A 150 -6.02 -15.05 18.34
C LEU A 150 -5.32 -14.13 17.32
N SER A 151 -4.02 -14.27 17.17
CA SER A 151 -3.19 -13.43 16.32
C SER A 151 -2.62 -14.18 15.11
N SER A 152 -2.78 -15.49 15.03
CA SER A 152 -2.18 -16.31 13.98
C SER A 152 -2.96 -16.26 12.67
N PHE A 153 -2.24 -16.32 11.57
CA PHE A 153 -2.74 -16.40 10.20
C PHE A 153 -1.94 -17.42 9.40
N GLU A 154 -2.53 -17.92 8.33
CA GLU A 154 -1.87 -18.85 7.40
C GLU A 154 -1.23 -18.06 6.24
N VAL A 155 -0.03 -18.47 5.86
CA VAL A 155 0.65 -18.06 4.63
C VAL A 155 0.81 -19.29 3.74
N ALA A 156 0.37 -19.17 2.50
CA ALA A 156 0.55 -20.20 1.45
C ALA A 156 1.83 -19.91 0.63
N ALA A 157 1.89 -20.44 -0.58
CA ALA A 157 3.00 -20.19 -1.51
C ALA A 157 3.03 -18.77 -2.10
N SER A 158 2.06 -17.91 -1.73
CA SER A 158 1.93 -16.52 -2.19
C SER A 158 1.81 -15.55 -1.01
N PRO A 159 2.02 -14.25 -1.22
CA PRO A 159 1.91 -13.26 -0.17
C PRO A 159 0.52 -13.21 0.44
N ARG A 160 0.46 -13.13 1.77
CA ARG A 160 -0.78 -12.96 2.52
C ARG A 160 -0.89 -11.53 3.03
N LEU A 161 -1.96 -10.81 2.65
CA LEU A 161 -2.27 -9.52 3.24
C LEU A 161 -2.75 -9.69 4.69
N VAL A 162 -2.10 -8.96 5.60
CA VAL A 162 -2.32 -9.03 7.04
C VAL A 162 -2.56 -7.62 7.57
N PRO A 163 -3.82 -7.18 7.77
CA PRO A 163 -4.10 -5.87 8.34
C PRO A 163 -3.77 -5.85 9.84
N VAL A 164 -3.13 -4.76 10.27
CA VAL A 164 -2.82 -4.47 11.68
C VAL A 164 -3.16 -3.02 11.97
N GLU A 165 -4.03 -2.81 12.95
CA GLU A 165 -4.34 -1.49 13.47
C GLU A 165 -3.48 -1.20 14.71
N LEU A 166 -2.86 -0.03 14.73
CA LEU A 166 -2.08 0.42 15.87
C LEU A 166 -2.99 0.93 16.99
N LEU A 167 -2.66 0.53 18.18
CA LEU A 167 -3.32 0.93 19.41
C LEU A 167 -2.33 1.71 20.27
N TYR A 168 -2.81 2.73 20.94
CA TYR A 168 -2.02 3.60 21.83
C TYR A 168 -2.65 3.67 23.21
N LEU A 169 -1.85 4.13 24.15
CA LEU A 169 -2.31 4.37 25.52
C LEU A 169 -2.96 5.76 25.63
N HIS A 170 -4.23 5.79 25.99
CA HIS A 170 -5.02 6.99 26.25
C HIS A 170 -5.45 7.03 27.73
N GLY A 171 -4.59 7.61 28.58
CA GLY A 171 -4.78 7.53 30.02
C GLY A 171 -4.70 6.09 30.54
N LEU A 172 -5.82 5.55 30.99
CA LEU A 172 -5.94 4.16 31.45
C LEU A 172 -6.63 3.23 30.45
N ARG A 173 -6.71 3.62 29.18
CA ARG A 173 -7.31 2.82 28.12
C ARG A 173 -6.33 2.60 26.97
N ILE A 174 -6.41 1.45 26.34
CA ILE A 174 -5.73 1.14 25.08
C ILE A 174 -6.77 1.15 23.98
N GLY A 175 -6.45 1.85 22.89
CA GLY A 175 -7.35 1.97 21.75
C GLY A 175 -6.67 2.58 20.53
N PRO A 176 -7.35 2.56 19.39
CA PRO A 176 -6.85 3.24 18.18
C PRO A 176 -6.79 4.74 18.39
N GLU A 177 -5.91 5.39 17.64
CA GLU A 177 -5.91 6.85 17.59
C GLU A 177 -7.23 7.31 16.94
N ARG A 178 -7.91 8.24 17.60
CA ARG A 178 -9.13 8.82 17.03
C ARG A 178 -8.72 9.78 15.92
N SER A 179 -9.09 9.46 14.69
CA SER A 179 -9.00 10.43 13.60
C SER A 179 -9.81 11.65 13.99
N SER A 180 -9.13 12.76 14.29
CA SER A 180 -9.80 14.05 14.40
C SER A 180 -10.21 14.48 12.99
N VAL A 181 -11.33 13.96 12.51
CA VAL A 181 -12.02 14.59 11.37
C VAL A 181 -12.51 15.94 11.89
N LYS A 182 -11.74 16.99 11.64
CA LYS A 182 -12.27 18.36 11.70
C LYS A 182 -13.33 18.44 10.59
N GLY A 183 -14.61 18.45 11.01
CA GLY A 183 -15.71 18.86 10.16
C GLY A 183 -15.59 20.34 9.79
#